data_c14e3540af448e27ab866ec57138c60d
#
_entry.id   c14e3540af448e27ab866ec57138c60d
#
_cell.length_a   1.000
_cell.length_b   1.000
_cell.length_c   1.000
_cell.angle_alpha   90.00
_cell.angle_beta   90.00
_cell.angle_gamma   90.00
#
_symmetry.space_group_name_H-M   'P 1'
#
loop_
_entity.id
_entity.type
_entity.pdbx_description
1 polymer ?
#
loop_
_entity_poly.entity_id
_entity_poly.type
_entity_poly.pdbx_seq_one_letter_code
_entity_poly.pdbx_strand_id
1 'polypeptide(L)'
;VKQRYPDDFKALDSWRKEFTKSFAPHEIADVQRISGKVEALWNTFRQQLKAERQKTADNYPVWPAENTAHVRSSLSSKDETFSGRLEDNSTYQKLRWVMDYWCALWFWPIDKADELPDRGTWLFEMETLLDGIVVTERVTEAAEQATGDLFADEGMVREESSLFSGAGRLKTDVLFRHLPRLAIVDALK
;
A
#
# COMPACT_ATOMS: atom_id res chain seq x y z
N VAL A 1 30.40 12.49 -1.69
CA VAL A 1 29.58 11.27 -1.54
C VAL A 1 30.04 10.22 -2.53
N LYS A 2 30.11 10.48 -3.86
CA LYS A 2 30.55 9.51 -4.89
C LYS A 2 31.92 8.89 -4.65
N GLN A 3 32.88 9.65 -4.09
CA GLN A 3 34.22 9.14 -3.75
C GLN A 3 34.22 8.19 -2.54
N ARG A 4 33.23 8.27 -1.67
CA ARG A 4 33.12 7.46 -0.45
C ARG A 4 32.39 6.13 -0.69
N TYR A 5 31.46 6.10 -1.65
CA TYR A 5 30.60 4.96 -1.97
C TYR A 5 30.55 4.71 -3.49
N PRO A 6 31.70 4.37 -4.13
CA PRO A 6 31.77 4.26 -5.59
C PRO A 6 30.98 3.08 -6.16
N ASP A 7 30.93 1.97 -5.44
CA ASP A 7 30.27 0.75 -5.91
C ASP A 7 28.75 0.84 -5.73
N ASP A 8 28.28 1.43 -4.62
CA ASP A 8 26.86 1.69 -4.40
C ASP A 8 26.29 2.66 -5.44
N PHE A 9 27.06 3.70 -5.83
CA PHE A 9 26.67 4.61 -6.91
C PHE A 9 26.59 3.90 -8.26
N LYS A 10 27.49 2.95 -8.55
CA LYS A 10 27.40 2.16 -9.78
C LYS A 10 26.16 1.26 -9.77
N ALA A 11 25.86 0.65 -8.61
CA ALA A 11 24.66 -0.17 -8.42
C ALA A 11 23.39 0.65 -8.66
N LEU A 12 23.29 1.84 -8.06
CA LEU A 12 22.17 2.77 -8.28
C LEU A 12 22.03 3.20 -9.74
N ASP A 13 23.12 3.56 -10.41
CA ASP A 13 23.08 3.96 -11.82
C ASP A 13 22.67 2.79 -12.74
N SER A 14 23.13 1.58 -12.43
CA SER A 14 22.74 0.36 -13.14
C SER A 14 21.26 0.06 -12.93
N TRP A 15 20.79 0.07 -11.66
CA TRP A 15 19.40 -0.11 -11.32
C TRP A 15 18.50 0.90 -12.03
N ARG A 16 18.86 2.20 -11.99
CA ARG A 16 18.07 3.25 -12.64
C ARG A 16 17.92 3.01 -14.13
N LYS A 17 19.02 2.65 -14.82
CA LYS A 17 19.00 2.35 -16.24
C LYS A 17 18.09 1.16 -16.55
N GLU A 18 18.14 0.12 -15.75
CA GLU A 18 17.30 -1.06 -15.91
C GLU A 18 15.84 -0.76 -15.60
N PHE A 19 15.57 -0.10 -14.49
CA PHE A 19 14.22 0.23 -14.02
C PHE A 19 13.48 1.18 -14.96
N THR A 20 14.20 2.12 -15.62
CA THR A 20 13.62 3.11 -16.53
C THR A 20 13.59 2.69 -18.01
N LYS A 21 13.97 1.47 -18.34
CA LYS A 21 13.79 0.94 -19.70
C LYS A 21 12.31 0.94 -20.11
N SER A 22 12.05 0.91 -21.42
CA SER A 22 10.69 0.71 -21.93
C SER A 22 10.05 -0.55 -21.34
N PHE A 23 8.76 -0.47 -21.04
CA PHE A 23 8.01 -1.60 -20.51
C PHE A 23 7.80 -2.68 -21.57
N ALA A 24 7.93 -3.93 -21.16
CA ALA A 24 7.52 -5.06 -21.98
C ALA A 24 5.97 -5.18 -22.01
N PRO A 25 5.38 -5.84 -23.03
CA PRO A 25 3.91 -5.92 -23.14
C PRO A 25 3.20 -6.49 -21.90
N HIS A 26 3.79 -7.48 -21.24
CA HIS A 26 3.24 -8.05 -19.99
C HIS A 26 3.31 -7.06 -18.83
N GLU A 27 4.41 -6.32 -18.69
CA GLU A 27 4.56 -5.28 -17.67
C GLU A 27 3.56 -4.14 -17.87
N ILE A 28 3.25 -3.80 -19.14
CA ILE A 28 2.21 -2.79 -19.46
C ILE A 28 0.85 -3.25 -18.93
N ALA A 29 0.51 -4.52 -19.13
CA ALA A 29 -0.75 -5.07 -18.63
C ALA A 29 -0.81 -5.02 -17.08
N ASP A 30 0.30 -5.33 -16.41
CA ASP A 30 0.39 -5.26 -14.95
C ASP A 30 0.26 -3.81 -14.44
N VAL A 31 0.95 -2.85 -15.07
CA VAL A 31 0.83 -1.43 -14.74
C VAL A 31 -0.60 -0.93 -14.95
N GLN A 32 -1.25 -1.32 -16.05
CA GLN A 32 -2.66 -0.95 -16.31
C GLN A 32 -3.59 -1.51 -15.24
N ARG A 33 -3.39 -2.77 -14.83
CA ARG A 33 -4.17 -3.41 -13.78
C ARG A 33 -3.99 -2.71 -12.43
N ILE A 34 -2.74 -2.41 -12.04
CA ILE A 34 -2.40 -1.67 -10.82
C ILE A 34 -3.02 -0.26 -10.87
N SER A 35 -2.88 0.45 -11.99
CA SER A 35 -3.48 1.78 -12.17
C SER A 35 -4.99 1.76 -12.01
N GLY A 36 -5.67 0.75 -12.55
CA GLY A 36 -7.11 0.57 -12.37
C GLY A 36 -7.50 0.35 -10.90
N LYS A 37 -6.71 -0.44 -10.16
CA LYS A 37 -6.92 -0.62 -8.70
C LYS A 37 -6.74 0.69 -7.93
N VAL A 38 -5.70 1.46 -8.25
CA VAL A 38 -5.45 2.78 -7.63
C VAL A 38 -6.61 3.74 -7.90
N GLU A 39 -7.10 3.80 -9.14
CA GLU A 39 -8.22 4.66 -9.52
C GLU A 39 -9.51 4.27 -8.79
N ALA A 40 -9.81 2.97 -8.68
CA ALA A 40 -10.96 2.47 -7.93
C ALA A 40 -10.89 2.85 -6.45
N LEU A 41 -9.74 2.65 -5.81
CA LEU A 41 -9.51 3.04 -4.41
C LEU A 41 -9.62 4.56 -4.23
N TRP A 42 -9.06 5.36 -5.14
CA TRP A 42 -9.17 6.82 -5.12
C TRP A 42 -10.62 7.29 -5.21
N ASN A 43 -11.40 6.71 -6.11
CA ASN A 43 -12.81 7.03 -6.24
C ASN A 43 -13.58 6.67 -4.97
N THR A 44 -13.31 5.52 -4.37
CA THR A 44 -13.91 5.10 -3.09
C THR A 44 -13.56 6.09 -1.98
N PHE A 45 -12.30 6.44 -1.84
CA PHE A 45 -11.83 7.40 -0.83
C PHE A 45 -12.46 8.78 -1.02
N ARG A 46 -12.54 9.26 -2.26
CA ARG A 46 -13.19 10.54 -2.59
C ARG A 46 -14.67 10.55 -2.20
N GLN A 47 -15.38 9.44 -2.43
CA GLN A 47 -16.78 9.32 -2.02
C GLN A 47 -16.93 9.33 -0.49
N GLN A 48 -16.05 8.63 0.23
CA GLN A 48 -16.02 8.64 1.68
C GLN A 48 -15.81 10.05 2.23
N LEU A 49 -14.79 10.76 1.73
CA LEU A 49 -14.52 12.15 2.12
C LEU A 49 -15.69 13.09 1.83
N LYS A 50 -16.37 12.91 0.69
CA LYS A 50 -17.56 13.70 0.35
C LYS A 50 -18.70 13.46 1.34
N ALA A 51 -18.96 12.21 1.68
CA ALA A 51 -20.00 11.84 2.65
C ALA A 51 -19.68 12.40 4.06
N GLU A 52 -18.41 12.35 4.47
CA GLU A 52 -17.96 12.90 5.76
C GLU A 52 -18.11 14.43 5.79
N ARG A 53 -17.69 15.12 4.73
CA ARG A 53 -17.87 16.58 4.62
C ARG A 53 -19.34 16.99 4.68
N GLN A 54 -20.24 16.20 4.05
CA GLN A 54 -21.66 16.46 4.13
C GLN A 54 -22.20 16.30 5.55
N LYS A 55 -21.72 15.31 6.32
CA LYS A 55 -22.13 15.10 7.72
C LYS A 55 -21.61 16.20 8.66
N THR A 56 -20.44 16.76 8.35
CA THR A 56 -19.78 17.79 9.19
C THR A 56 -20.03 19.22 8.70
N ALA A 57 -20.76 19.38 7.59
CA ALA A 57 -21.11 20.70 7.05
C ALA A 57 -22.09 21.43 7.97
N ASP A 58 -21.76 22.67 8.31
CA ASP A 58 -22.67 23.58 8.99
C ASP A 58 -23.56 24.27 7.96
N ASN A 59 -24.86 24.20 8.14
CA ASN A 59 -25.80 24.96 7.33
C ASN A 59 -25.86 26.39 7.87
N TYR A 60 -25.13 27.29 7.22
CA TYR A 60 -25.26 28.72 7.49
C TYR A 60 -26.43 29.30 6.69
N PRO A 61 -27.31 30.12 7.30
CA PRO A 61 -28.34 30.82 6.55
C PRO A 61 -27.67 31.82 5.61
N VAL A 62 -27.88 31.63 4.32
CA VAL A 62 -27.45 32.57 3.29
C VAL A 62 -28.68 33.39 2.90
N TRP A 63 -28.55 34.73 3.02
CA TRP A 63 -29.64 35.62 2.54
C TRP A 63 -29.96 35.32 1.07
N PRO A 64 -31.25 35.19 0.64
CA PRO A 64 -32.47 35.49 1.38
C PRO A 64 -33.19 34.30 2.03
N ALA A 65 -32.55 33.18 2.30
CA ALA A 65 -33.16 31.99 2.88
C ALA A 65 -33.49 32.19 4.37
N GLU A 66 -34.76 32.48 4.70
CA GLU A 66 -35.20 32.82 6.06
C GLU A 66 -35.40 31.62 6.99
N ASN A 67 -35.37 30.36 6.52
CA ASN A 67 -35.79 29.20 7.32
C ASN A 67 -34.91 27.97 7.17
N THR A 68 -33.59 28.07 7.30
CA THR A 68 -32.74 26.92 7.51
C THR A 68 -32.53 26.68 9.00
N ALA A 69 -33.07 25.58 9.53
CA ALA A 69 -32.77 25.16 10.89
C ALA A 69 -31.25 25.02 11.02
N HIS A 70 -30.67 25.83 11.92
CA HIS A 70 -29.21 25.79 12.19
C HIS A 70 -28.84 24.49 12.92
N VAL A 71 -28.48 23.47 12.15
CA VAL A 71 -27.85 22.29 12.71
C VAL A 71 -26.34 22.54 12.69
N ARG A 72 -25.80 22.97 13.83
CA ARG A 72 -24.34 23.03 14.06
C ARG A 72 -23.89 21.65 14.53
N SER A 73 -23.01 21.02 13.77
CA SER A 73 -22.29 19.86 14.30
C SER A 73 -21.32 20.31 15.40
N SER A 74 -21.25 19.57 16.52
CA SER A 74 -20.38 19.94 17.62
C SER A 74 -18.91 19.89 17.18
N LEU A 75 -18.06 20.74 17.75
CA LEU A 75 -16.62 20.73 17.49
C LEU A 75 -15.99 19.36 17.81
N SER A 76 -16.43 18.71 18.89
CA SER A 76 -15.98 17.36 19.25
C SER A 76 -16.32 16.33 18.18
N SER A 77 -17.52 16.37 17.62
CA SER A 77 -17.93 15.47 16.53
C SER A 77 -17.15 15.70 15.23
N LYS A 78 -16.72 16.94 14.97
CA LYS A 78 -15.84 17.26 13.83
C LYS A 78 -14.43 16.75 14.07
N ASP A 79 -13.91 16.93 15.25
CA ASP A 79 -12.55 16.51 15.65
C ASP A 79 -12.43 14.98 15.63
N GLU A 80 -13.39 14.26 16.18
CA GLU A 80 -13.48 12.81 16.10
C GLU A 80 -13.57 12.29 14.65
N THR A 81 -14.22 13.08 13.77
CA THR A 81 -14.35 12.71 12.36
C THR A 81 -13.02 12.88 11.60
N PHE A 82 -12.21 13.86 11.95
CA PHE A 82 -10.99 14.19 11.19
C PHE A 82 -9.72 13.58 11.76
N SER A 83 -9.58 13.47 13.09
CA SER A 83 -8.32 13.08 13.72
C SER A 83 -8.04 11.58 13.76
N GLY A 84 -9.08 10.73 13.89
CA GLY A 84 -8.91 9.28 14.03
C GLY A 84 -9.07 8.47 12.74
N ARG A 85 -9.75 9.01 11.73
CA ARG A 85 -10.24 8.22 10.60
C ARG A 85 -9.26 7.98 9.46
N LEU A 86 -8.29 8.84 9.26
CA LEU A 86 -7.30 8.63 8.20
C LEU A 86 -6.37 7.46 8.52
N GLU A 87 -6.03 7.28 9.80
CA GLU A 87 -5.20 6.17 10.25
C GLU A 87 -5.93 4.83 10.22
N ASP A 88 -7.24 4.84 10.49
CA ASP A 88 -8.09 3.65 10.46
C ASP A 88 -8.77 3.41 9.10
N ASN A 89 -8.47 4.24 8.08
CA ASN A 89 -9.01 4.07 6.73
C ASN A 89 -8.07 3.24 5.86
N SER A 90 -8.40 1.96 5.68
CA SER A 90 -7.59 1.04 4.87
C SER A 90 -7.40 1.52 3.42
N THR A 91 -8.39 2.18 2.83
CA THR A 91 -8.31 2.73 1.47
C THR A 91 -7.27 3.84 1.38
N TYR A 92 -7.28 4.76 2.33
CA TYR A 92 -6.29 5.83 2.42
C TYR A 92 -4.88 5.27 2.68
N GLN A 93 -4.75 4.31 3.61
CA GLN A 93 -3.48 3.69 3.94
C GLN A 93 -2.86 2.98 2.73
N LYS A 94 -3.65 2.23 1.96
CA LYS A 94 -3.20 1.59 0.72
C LYS A 94 -2.64 2.61 -0.28
N LEU A 95 -3.40 3.67 -0.56
CA LEU A 95 -3.00 4.73 -1.49
C LEU A 95 -1.72 5.44 -1.01
N ARG A 96 -1.65 5.76 0.29
CA ARG A 96 -0.49 6.39 0.89
C ARG A 96 0.76 5.53 0.75
N TRP A 97 0.70 4.24 1.11
CA TRP A 97 1.85 3.34 1.02
C TRP A 97 2.34 3.14 -0.42
N VAL A 98 1.42 3.05 -1.36
CA VAL A 98 1.76 2.97 -2.79
C VAL A 98 2.53 4.22 -3.23
N MET A 99 2.07 5.41 -2.84
CA MET A 99 2.76 6.67 -3.16
C MET A 99 4.09 6.82 -2.43
N ASP A 100 4.14 6.48 -1.14
CA ASP A 100 5.36 6.52 -0.34
C ASP A 100 6.42 5.58 -0.93
N TYR A 101 6.03 4.37 -1.34
CA TYR A 101 6.94 3.42 -1.96
C TYR A 101 7.47 3.92 -3.30
N TRP A 102 6.59 4.44 -4.16
CA TRP A 102 7.04 5.05 -5.43
C TRP A 102 8.05 6.18 -5.21
N CYS A 103 7.77 7.08 -4.27
CA CYS A 103 8.66 8.17 -3.94
C CYS A 103 9.99 7.66 -3.35
N ALA A 104 9.94 6.67 -2.47
CA ALA A 104 11.13 6.11 -1.82
C ALA A 104 12.15 5.52 -2.81
N LEU A 105 11.71 4.98 -3.96
CA LEU A 105 12.63 4.48 -4.99
C LEU A 105 13.63 5.54 -5.47
N TRP A 106 13.25 6.82 -5.44
CA TRP A 106 14.09 7.95 -5.88
C TRP A 106 14.95 8.54 -4.78
N PHE A 107 14.64 8.23 -3.52
CA PHE A 107 15.34 8.68 -2.31
C PHE A 107 15.95 7.53 -1.53
N TRP A 108 16.14 6.38 -2.17
CA TRP A 108 16.65 5.18 -1.53
C TRP A 108 18.01 5.39 -0.87
N PRO A 109 18.25 4.85 0.34
CA PRO A 109 19.53 4.97 1.02
C PRO A 109 20.65 4.35 0.18
N ILE A 110 21.75 5.08 0.04
CA ILE A 110 22.86 4.67 -0.84
C ILE A 110 23.52 3.38 -0.33
N ASP A 111 23.61 3.23 0.98
CA ASP A 111 24.18 2.07 1.67
C ASP A 111 23.30 0.81 1.58
N LYS A 112 22.10 0.94 1.03
CA LYS A 112 21.13 -0.14 0.79
C LYS A 112 20.76 -0.28 -0.69
N ALA A 113 21.64 0.13 -1.58
CA ALA A 113 21.41 0.09 -3.02
C ALA A 113 21.15 -1.33 -3.56
N ASP A 114 21.68 -2.34 -2.89
CA ASP A 114 21.49 -3.76 -3.18
C ASP A 114 20.07 -4.28 -2.81
N GLU A 115 19.36 -3.58 -1.92
CA GLU A 115 17.98 -3.89 -1.53
C GLU A 115 16.92 -3.30 -2.48
N LEU A 116 17.32 -2.49 -3.48
CA LEU A 116 16.39 -1.92 -4.45
C LEU A 116 15.66 -3.02 -5.23
N PRO A 117 14.34 -2.92 -5.40
CA PRO A 117 13.57 -3.92 -6.13
C PRO A 117 13.86 -3.83 -7.64
N ASP A 118 13.87 -4.96 -8.32
CA ASP A 118 13.66 -4.98 -9.75
C ASP A 118 12.19 -4.61 -10.08
N ARG A 119 11.89 -4.39 -11.35
CA ARG A 119 10.58 -3.92 -11.78
C ARG A 119 9.47 -4.93 -11.53
N GLY A 120 9.75 -6.23 -11.71
CA GLY A 120 8.79 -7.30 -11.45
C GLY A 120 8.45 -7.41 -9.96
N THR A 121 9.46 -7.41 -9.12
CA THR A 121 9.29 -7.39 -7.66
C THR A 121 8.50 -6.16 -7.20
N TRP A 122 8.84 -4.98 -7.72
CA TRP A 122 8.12 -3.76 -7.38
C TRP A 122 6.65 -3.82 -7.77
N LEU A 123 6.31 -4.29 -8.98
CA LEU A 123 4.93 -4.44 -9.43
C LEU A 123 4.16 -5.43 -8.54
N PHE A 124 4.78 -6.55 -8.18
CA PHE A 124 4.20 -7.55 -7.28
C PHE A 124 3.94 -6.97 -5.88
N GLU A 125 4.91 -6.28 -5.30
CA GLU A 125 4.77 -5.66 -3.97
C GLU A 125 3.70 -4.56 -3.97
N MET A 126 3.61 -3.76 -5.04
CA MET A 126 2.56 -2.76 -5.23
C MET A 126 1.17 -3.40 -5.30
N GLU A 127 1.03 -4.50 -6.03
CA GLU A 127 -0.23 -5.20 -6.13
C GLU A 127 -0.65 -5.79 -4.78
N THR A 128 0.28 -6.41 -4.06
CA THR A 128 0.06 -6.96 -2.72
C THR A 128 -0.42 -5.88 -1.74
N LEU A 129 0.18 -4.67 -1.80
CA LEU A 129 -0.26 -3.53 -1.00
C LEU A 129 -1.70 -3.10 -1.32
N LEU A 130 -2.05 -3.03 -2.61
CA LEU A 130 -3.38 -2.62 -3.07
C LEU A 130 -4.45 -3.65 -2.70
N ASP A 131 -4.14 -4.94 -2.84
CA ASP A 131 -5.05 -6.01 -2.45
C ASP A 131 -5.19 -6.08 -0.92
N GLY A 132 -4.10 -5.81 -0.20
CA GLY A 132 -4.08 -5.84 1.25
C GLY A 132 -4.12 -7.25 1.84
N ILE A 133 -3.75 -8.24 1.04
CA ILE A 133 -3.72 -9.67 1.40
C ILE A 133 -2.37 -10.22 0.98
N VAL A 134 -1.75 -10.97 1.86
CA VAL A 134 -0.54 -11.76 1.57
C VAL A 134 -0.92 -13.23 1.59
N VAL A 135 -0.62 -13.92 0.50
CA VAL A 135 -0.79 -15.37 0.41
C VAL A 135 0.55 -16.02 0.70
N THR A 136 0.60 -16.81 1.76
CA THR A 136 1.79 -17.60 2.13
C THR A 136 1.49 -19.06 1.90
N GLU A 137 2.31 -19.69 1.09
CA GLU A 137 2.25 -21.15 0.91
C GLU A 137 3.13 -21.80 1.98
N ARG A 138 2.54 -22.65 2.81
CA ARG A 138 3.28 -23.46 3.78
C ARG A 138 3.15 -24.94 3.42
N VAL A 139 4.29 -25.61 3.39
CA VAL A 139 4.31 -27.07 3.37
C VAL A 139 3.95 -27.55 4.77
N THR A 140 2.92 -28.35 4.92
CA THR A 140 2.57 -28.94 6.22
C THR A 140 3.57 -30.05 6.56
N GLU A 141 3.95 -30.13 7.84
CA GLU A 141 4.86 -31.18 8.37
C GLU A 141 4.36 -32.61 8.07
N ALA A 142 3.08 -32.78 7.78
CA ALA A 142 2.50 -34.03 7.33
C ALA A 142 3.01 -34.46 5.93
N ALA A 143 3.43 -33.55 5.08
CA ALA A 143 4.01 -33.85 3.77
C ALA A 143 5.46 -34.33 3.86
N GLU A 144 6.20 -34.00 4.90
CA GLU A 144 7.57 -34.49 5.11
C GLU A 144 7.59 -36.01 5.52
N GLN A 145 6.51 -36.52 6.07
CA GLN A 145 6.41 -37.94 6.47
C GLN A 145 5.82 -38.84 5.41
N ALA A 146 5.23 -38.30 4.36
CA ALA A 146 4.64 -39.03 3.24
C ALA A 146 5.61 -39.17 2.06
N THR A 147 6.79 -39.73 2.29
CA THR A 147 7.70 -40.15 1.22
C THR A 147 7.16 -41.41 0.53
N GLY A 148 6.24 -41.24 -0.39
CA GLY A 148 5.74 -42.41 -1.13
C GLY A 148 4.69 -42.17 -2.21
N ASP A 149 4.05 -41.02 -2.26
CA ASP A 149 3.02 -40.77 -3.27
C ASP A 149 3.38 -39.59 -4.17
N LEU A 150 3.68 -39.89 -5.44
CA LEU A 150 4.17 -38.90 -6.43
C LEU A 150 3.07 -37.93 -6.92
N PHE A 151 1.85 -37.99 -6.38
CA PHE A 151 0.69 -37.22 -6.81
C PHE A 151 -0.08 -36.54 -5.67
N ALA A 152 0.45 -36.51 -4.47
CA ALA A 152 -0.21 -35.82 -3.35
C ALA A 152 -0.02 -34.31 -3.44
N ASP A 153 -0.92 -33.64 -4.16
CA ASP A 153 -1.12 -32.17 -4.13
C ASP A 153 -1.71 -31.68 -2.79
N GLU A 154 -1.75 -32.55 -1.78
CA GLU A 154 -2.46 -32.31 -0.50
C GLU A 154 -1.59 -31.70 0.61
N GLY A 155 -0.33 -31.36 0.34
CA GLY A 155 0.59 -30.83 1.37
C GLY A 155 0.77 -29.29 1.39
N MET A 156 0.21 -28.56 0.45
CA MET A 156 0.32 -27.11 0.38
C MET A 156 -0.92 -26.43 0.95
N VAL A 157 -0.80 -25.86 2.14
CA VAL A 157 -1.84 -25.01 2.71
C VAL A 157 -1.53 -23.56 2.34
N ARG A 158 -2.46 -22.94 1.63
CA ARG A 158 -2.43 -21.50 1.37
C ARG A 158 -3.03 -20.76 2.56
N GLU A 159 -2.22 -19.99 3.25
CA GLU A 159 -2.66 -19.13 4.34
C GLU A 159 -2.75 -17.68 3.85
N GLU A 160 -3.96 -17.15 3.84
CA GLU A 160 -4.20 -15.73 3.51
C GLU A 160 -4.11 -14.88 4.78
N SER A 161 -3.17 -13.97 4.80
CA SER A 161 -3.00 -13.01 5.89
C SER A 161 -3.39 -11.61 5.43
N SER A 162 -4.41 -11.02 6.07
CA SER A 162 -4.79 -9.63 5.78
C SER A 162 -3.78 -8.66 6.39
N LEU A 163 -3.32 -7.71 5.58
CA LEU A 163 -2.46 -6.61 6.01
C LEU A 163 -3.20 -5.58 6.90
N PHE A 164 -4.53 -5.63 6.92
CA PHE A 164 -5.35 -4.69 7.69
C PHE A 164 -6.11 -5.40 8.80
N SER A 165 -6.29 -4.71 9.92
CA SER A 165 -7.18 -5.14 11.00
C SER A 165 -8.65 -4.97 10.57
N GLY A 166 -9.60 -5.58 11.32
CA GLY A 166 -11.02 -5.37 11.09
C GLY A 166 -11.46 -3.91 11.25
N ALA A 167 -10.68 -3.09 11.96
CA ALA A 167 -10.88 -1.64 12.08
C ALA A 167 -10.28 -0.82 10.92
N GLY A 168 -9.64 -1.47 9.94
CA GLY A 168 -9.01 -0.79 8.79
C GLY A 168 -7.57 -0.31 9.02
N ARG A 169 -7.01 -0.52 10.23
CA ARG A 169 -5.63 -0.13 10.55
C ARG A 169 -4.63 -1.13 9.97
N LEU A 170 -3.56 -0.59 9.40
CA LEU A 170 -2.45 -1.39 8.85
C LEU A 170 -1.69 -2.14 9.97
N LYS A 171 -1.44 -3.42 9.75
CA LYS A 171 -0.61 -4.26 10.61
C LYS A 171 0.84 -4.21 10.12
N THR A 172 1.62 -3.29 10.66
CA THR A 172 3.00 -3.04 10.22
C THR A 172 3.93 -4.23 10.46
N ASP A 173 3.69 -5.01 11.50
CA ASP A 173 4.42 -6.24 11.80
C ASP A 173 4.22 -7.32 10.72
N VAL A 174 3.00 -7.50 10.25
CA VAL A 174 2.68 -8.40 9.14
C VAL A 174 3.26 -7.85 7.83
N LEU A 175 3.09 -6.55 7.58
CA LEU A 175 3.60 -5.89 6.38
C LEU A 175 5.12 -6.08 6.24
N PHE A 176 5.90 -5.73 7.25
CA PHE A 176 7.36 -5.79 7.18
C PHE A 176 7.93 -7.21 7.19
N ARG A 177 7.17 -8.19 7.73
CA ARG A 177 7.53 -9.59 7.65
C ARG A 177 7.46 -10.13 6.23
N HIS A 178 6.43 -9.74 5.48
CA HIS A 178 6.20 -10.23 4.11
C HIS A 178 6.78 -9.33 3.03
N LEU A 179 6.88 -8.03 3.30
CA LEU A 179 7.41 -7.00 2.40
C LEU A 179 8.51 -6.20 3.12
N PRO A 180 9.69 -6.79 3.36
CA PRO A 180 10.72 -6.18 4.21
C PRO A 180 11.24 -4.84 3.68
N ARG A 181 11.23 -4.61 2.35
CA ARG A 181 11.61 -3.33 1.75
C ARG A 181 10.76 -2.16 2.23
N LEU A 182 9.51 -2.43 2.63
CA LEU A 182 8.64 -1.39 3.16
C LEU A 182 9.05 -0.87 4.53
N ALA A 183 9.89 -1.61 5.27
CA ALA A 183 10.53 -1.07 6.46
C ALA A 183 11.52 0.05 6.13
N ILE A 184 12.21 -0.03 4.98
CA ILE A 184 13.08 1.05 4.49
C ILE A 184 12.24 2.25 4.08
N VAL A 185 11.13 2.01 3.36
CA VAL A 185 10.18 3.06 2.98
C VAL A 185 9.63 3.78 4.21
N ASP A 186 9.30 3.05 5.27
CA ASP A 186 8.81 3.64 6.53
C ASP A 186 9.85 4.51 7.22
N ALA A 187 11.10 4.09 7.20
CA ALA A 187 12.21 4.86 7.77
C ALA A 187 12.54 6.16 7.00
N LEU A 188 12.04 6.32 5.78
CA LEU A 188 12.24 7.51 4.94
C LEU A 188 11.13 8.57 5.10
N LYS A 189 10.08 8.28 5.85
CA LYS A 189 8.96 9.20 6.12
C LYS A 189 9.32 10.21 7.20
#